data_05de2b54bf3b46a12dc7e329428d0890
#
_entry.id   05de2b54bf3b46a12dc7e329428d0890
#
_cell.length_a   1.000
_cell.length_b   1.000
_cell.length_c   1.000
_cell.angle_alpha   90.00
_cell.angle_beta   90.00
_cell.angle_gamma   90.00
#
_symmetry.space_group_name_H-M   'P 1'
#
loop_
_entity.id
_entity.type
_entity.pdbx_description
1 polymer ?
#
loop_
_entity_poly.entity_id
_entity_poly.type
_entity_poly.pdbx_seq_one_letter_code
_entity_poly.pdbx_strand_id
1 'polypeptide(L)'
;DVATCMALKAKLYLYWASPLFNGNTDQASVKNKDGKQLFPQTEDNSKWAQARDAYERFMTFATGQGYKLTEVYTNGKLDPYASCRAAGEFFTTTWEAVDELIFVKLRDLYDYTYWVCPKFTDFQDTDVTGGGGYYTTQETVDLFFTKDGLTIEEDPGYDKFEGIPSANNFTSGRYYDPNNPSRLYFDADKSKVLKQWKDREPRFYVNITYSGSIWLNEGKYNEEMRTDFTNGANGTCGKSKASGDCPDSDT
;
A
#
# COMPACT_ATOMS: atom_id res chain seq x y z
N ASP A 1 2.04 16.72 -22.47
CA ASP A 1 1.67 15.44 -23.09
C ASP A 1 0.17 15.22 -22.93
N VAL A 2 -0.49 14.68 -23.98
CA VAL A 2 -1.95 14.50 -24.03
C VAL A 2 -2.41 13.49 -22.98
N ALA A 3 -1.71 12.37 -22.82
CA ALA A 3 -2.04 11.35 -21.83
C ALA A 3 -2.03 11.93 -20.41
N THR A 4 -1.01 12.70 -20.07
CA THR A 4 -0.89 13.40 -18.77
C THR A 4 -2.06 14.36 -18.52
N CYS A 5 -2.43 15.15 -19.52
CA CYS A 5 -3.57 16.07 -19.40
C CYS A 5 -4.89 15.34 -19.21
N MET A 6 -5.11 14.24 -19.95
CA MET A 6 -6.32 13.41 -19.82
C MET A 6 -6.40 12.71 -18.48
N ALA A 7 -5.30 12.13 -18.01
CA ALA A 7 -5.20 11.49 -16.69
C ALA A 7 -5.50 12.49 -15.56
N LEU A 8 -4.89 13.68 -15.63
CA LEU A 8 -5.11 14.73 -14.64
C LEU A 8 -6.56 15.23 -14.65
N LYS A 9 -7.16 15.38 -15.84
CA LYS A 9 -8.57 15.76 -15.97
C LYS A 9 -9.50 14.71 -15.35
N ALA A 10 -9.27 13.43 -15.62
CA ALA A 10 -10.06 12.35 -15.05
C ALA A 10 -9.95 12.32 -13.51
N LYS A 11 -8.74 12.47 -12.98
CA LYS A 11 -8.51 12.57 -11.54
C LYS A 11 -9.20 13.78 -10.92
N LEU A 12 -9.16 14.94 -11.58
CA LEU A 12 -9.85 16.15 -11.12
C LEU A 12 -11.36 15.92 -11.04
N TYR A 13 -11.96 15.28 -12.03
CA TYR A 13 -13.39 14.98 -12.03
C TYR A 13 -13.79 13.99 -10.93
N LEU A 14 -12.91 13.01 -10.63
CA LEU A 14 -13.12 12.08 -9.51
C LEU A 14 -13.17 12.84 -8.16
N TYR A 15 -12.19 13.72 -7.91
CA TYR A 15 -12.22 14.56 -6.70
C TYR A 15 -13.44 15.46 -6.64
N TRP A 16 -13.82 16.09 -7.77
CA TRP A 16 -14.98 16.96 -7.85
C TRP A 16 -16.31 16.24 -7.58
N ALA A 17 -16.39 14.95 -7.92
CA ALA A 17 -17.54 14.09 -7.63
C ALA A 17 -17.56 13.58 -6.17
N SER A 18 -16.41 13.55 -5.51
CA SER A 18 -16.29 12.97 -4.16
C SER A 18 -17.08 13.76 -3.10
N PRO A 19 -17.50 13.12 -2.01
CA PRO A 19 -18.25 13.77 -0.92
C PRO A 19 -17.54 14.98 -0.32
N LEU A 20 -16.21 15.04 -0.39
CA LEU A 20 -15.44 16.20 0.07
C LEU A 20 -15.81 17.49 -0.68
N PHE A 21 -16.11 17.39 -1.99
CA PHE A 21 -16.38 18.53 -2.86
C PHE A 21 -17.82 18.56 -3.40
N ASN A 22 -18.63 17.54 -3.17
CA ASN A 22 -19.95 17.39 -3.75
C ASN A 22 -21.02 17.19 -2.65
N GLY A 23 -21.72 18.25 -2.33
CA GLY A 23 -22.73 18.24 -1.27
C GLY A 23 -22.16 18.33 0.15
N ASN A 24 -20.95 18.87 0.32
CA ASN A 24 -20.31 18.97 1.63
C ASN A 24 -20.86 20.15 2.44
N THR A 25 -21.82 19.88 3.30
CA THR A 25 -22.45 20.87 4.19
C THR A 25 -21.53 21.34 5.32
N ASP A 26 -20.54 20.56 5.71
CA ASP A 26 -19.56 20.94 6.75
C ASP A 26 -18.71 22.14 6.31
N GLN A 27 -18.59 22.33 5.00
CA GLN A 27 -17.84 23.44 4.41
C GLN A 27 -18.76 24.62 3.98
N ALA A 28 -19.95 24.72 4.53
CA ALA A 28 -20.93 25.77 4.20
C ALA A 28 -20.42 27.20 4.50
N SER A 29 -19.50 27.35 5.44
CA SER A 29 -18.91 28.63 5.80
C SER A 29 -17.80 29.09 4.81
N VAL A 30 -17.29 28.19 3.98
CA VAL A 30 -16.17 28.48 3.08
C VAL A 30 -16.68 29.19 1.83
N LYS A 31 -16.38 30.49 1.77
CA LYS A 31 -16.82 31.39 0.69
C LYS A 31 -15.64 32.17 0.14
N ASN A 32 -15.75 32.53 -1.11
CA ASN A 32 -14.82 33.48 -1.74
C ASN A 32 -15.02 34.91 -1.19
N LYS A 33 -14.12 35.82 -1.48
CA LYS A 33 -14.18 37.23 -1.05
C LYS A 33 -15.44 37.97 -1.52
N ASP A 34 -16.02 37.55 -2.63
CA ASP A 34 -17.28 38.05 -3.19
C ASP A 34 -18.54 37.37 -2.57
N GLY A 35 -18.35 36.51 -1.57
CA GLY A 35 -19.43 35.77 -0.92
C GLY A 35 -19.89 34.51 -1.64
N LYS A 36 -19.29 34.16 -2.79
CA LYS A 36 -19.64 32.96 -3.54
C LYS A 36 -19.27 31.69 -2.76
N GLN A 37 -20.24 30.78 -2.63
CA GLN A 37 -20.06 29.48 -2.02
C GLN A 37 -19.06 28.65 -2.83
N LEU A 38 -17.99 28.13 -2.18
CA LEU A 38 -16.96 27.33 -2.85
C LEU A 38 -17.28 25.83 -2.87
N PHE A 39 -18.02 25.35 -1.87
CA PHE A 39 -18.46 23.96 -1.80
C PHE A 39 -19.96 23.87 -2.04
N PRO A 40 -20.42 23.16 -3.08
CA PRO A 40 -21.84 22.91 -3.28
C PRO A 40 -22.44 22.22 -2.06
N GLN A 41 -23.61 22.71 -1.64
CA GLN A 41 -24.30 22.18 -0.44
C GLN A 41 -25.29 21.06 -0.80
N THR A 42 -25.53 20.86 -2.07
CA THR A 42 -26.39 19.77 -2.59
C THR A 42 -25.54 18.84 -3.43
N GLU A 43 -25.70 17.55 -3.17
CA GLU A 43 -25.05 16.50 -3.95
C GLU A 43 -25.60 16.46 -5.38
N ASP A 44 -24.70 16.32 -6.34
CA ASP A 44 -25.01 16.14 -7.75
C ASP A 44 -24.36 14.84 -8.27
N ASN A 45 -25.18 13.80 -8.37
CA ASN A 45 -24.73 12.48 -8.82
C ASN A 45 -24.30 12.42 -10.29
N SER A 46 -24.65 13.43 -11.11
CA SER A 46 -24.17 13.50 -12.49
C SER A 46 -22.66 13.66 -12.60
N LYS A 47 -22.00 14.16 -11.55
CA LYS A 47 -20.55 14.32 -11.49
C LYS A 47 -19.81 12.97 -11.53
N TRP A 48 -20.38 11.92 -10.93
CA TRP A 48 -19.82 10.58 -11.00
C TRP A 48 -19.85 10.04 -12.43
N ALA A 49 -20.93 10.28 -13.18
CA ALA A 49 -20.98 9.92 -14.59
C ALA A 49 -19.92 10.65 -15.41
N GLN A 50 -19.72 11.96 -15.15
CA GLN A 50 -18.70 12.75 -15.83
C GLN A 50 -17.28 12.27 -15.49
N ALA A 51 -17.02 11.87 -14.25
CA ALA A 51 -15.76 11.29 -13.84
C ALA A 51 -15.51 9.95 -14.56
N ARG A 52 -16.51 9.06 -14.58
CA ARG A 52 -16.44 7.79 -15.32
C ARG A 52 -16.11 8.03 -16.80
N ASP A 53 -16.87 8.89 -17.46
CA ASP A 53 -16.68 9.18 -18.89
C ASP A 53 -15.29 9.76 -19.19
N ALA A 54 -14.74 10.57 -18.26
CA ALA A 54 -13.39 11.10 -18.39
C ALA A 54 -12.31 9.98 -18.28
N TYR A 55 -12.50 9.04 -17.36
CA TYR A 55 -11.62 7.87 -17.24
C TYR A 55 -11.73 6.94 -18.45
N GLU A 56 -12.93 6.66 -18.94
CA GLU A 56 -13.13 5.83 -20.14
C GLU A 56 -12.40 6.40 -21.37
N ARG A 57 -12.52 7.72 -21.58
CA ARG A 57 -11.81 8.40 -22.67
C ARG A 57 -10.29 8.34 -22.46
N PHE A 58 -9.83 8.55 -21.23
CA PHE A 58 -8.41 8.45 -20.92
C PHE A 58 -7.89 7.02 -21.16
N MET A 59 -8.58 5.99 -20.67
CA MET A 59 -8.17 4.59 -20.84
C MET A 59 -8.13 4.20 -22.32
N THR A 60 -9.15 4.59 -23.10
CA THR A 60 -9.19 4.34 -24.54
C THR A 60 -8.00 4.98 -25.26
N PHE A 61 -7.69 6.23 -24.92
CA PHE A 61 -6.54 6.93 -25.50
C PHE A 61 -5.22 6.28 -25.07
N ALA A 62 -5.03 6.03 -23.78
CA ALA A 62 -3.78 5.52 -23.23
C ALA A 62 -3.44 4.14 -23.79
N THR A 63 -4.41 3.19 -23.81
CA THR A 63 -4.21 1.88 -24.42
C THR A 63 -3.91 1.96 -25.92
N GLY A 64 -4.56 2.87 -26.63
CA GLY A 64 -4.27 3.15 -28.04
C GLY A 64 -2.87 3.71 -28.30
N GLN A 65 -2.22 4.29 -27.28
CA GLN A 65 -0.84 4.79 -27.34
C GLN A 65 0.19 3.79 -26.81
N GLY A 66 -0.22 2.58 -26.46
CA GLY A 66 0.67 1.52 -25.97
C GLY A 66 0.88 1.50 -24.46
N TYR A 67 0.23 2.39 -23.68
CA TYR A 67 0.24 2.28 -22.23
C TYR A 67 -0.51 1.02 -21.81
N LYS A 68 0.04 0.28 -20.86
CA LYS A 68 -0.55 -0.97 -20.34
C LYS A 68 -0.14 -1.16 -18.88
N LEU A 69 -0.93 -1.94 -18.16
CA LEU A 69 -0.57 -2.34 -16.81
C LEU A 69 0.63 -3.28 -16.83
N THR A 70 1.43 -3.21 -15.77
CA THR A 70 2.57 -4.11 -15.57
C THR A 70 2.05 -5.51 -15.21
N GLU A 71 2.32 -6.48 -16.05
CA GLU A 71 1.92 -7.87 -15.87
C GLU A 71 3.14 -8.78 -15.84
N VAL A 72 3.25 -9.58 -14.79
CA VAL A 72 4.26 -10.61 -14.62
C VAL A 72 3.58 -11.97 -14.61
N TYR A 73 4.12 -12.91 -15.34
CA TYR A 73 3.60 -14.27 -15.44
C TYR A 73 4.58 -15.27 -14.81
N THR A 74 4.09 -16.05 -13.86
CA THR A 74 4.85 -17.15 -13.24
C THR A 74 4.24 -18.49 -13.65
N ASN A 75 5.04 -19.37 -14.25
CA ASN A 75 4.58 -20.65 -14.79
C ASN A 75 3.38 -20.53 -15.75
N GLY A 76 3.35 -19.49 -16.58
CA GLY A 76 2.30 -19.25 -17.56
C GLY A 76 0.99 -18.70 -17.01
N LYS A 77 0.93 -18.37 -15.73
CA LYS A 77 -0.22 -17.71 -15.07
C LYS A 77 0.16 -16.31 -14.62
N LEU A 78 -0.79 -15.38 -14.73
CA LEU A 78 -0.63 -14.04 -14.17
C LEU A 78 -0.35 -14.16 -12.66
N ASP A 79 0.72 -13.51 -12.24
CA ASP A 79 1.14 -13.43 -10.83
C ASP A 79 0.84 -12.02 -10.29
N PRO A 80 -0.27 -11.83 -9.56
CA PRO A 80 -0.68 -10.50 -9.11
C PRO A 80 0.29 -9.86 -8.12
N TYR A 81 0.95 -10.67 -7.29
CA TYR A 81 1.97 -10.17 -6.37
C TYR A 81 3.19 -9.65 -7.14
N ALA A 82 3.73 -10.45 -8.05
CA ALA A 82 4.90 -10.07 -8.85
C ALA A 82 4.58 -8.87 -9.75
N SER A 83 3.37 -8.79 -10.31
CA SER A 83 2.92 -7.65 -11.10
C SER A 83 2.86 -6.37 -10.27
N CYS A 84 2.25 -6.43 -9.08
CA CYS A 84 2.18 -5.28 -8.16
C CYS A 84 3.57 -4.82 -7.72
N ARG A 85 4.46 -5.77 -7.41
CA ARG A 85 5.84 -5.49 -7.05
C ARG A 85 6.59 -4.83 -8.18
N ALA A 86 6.55 -5.40 -9.38
CA ALA A 86 7.22 -4.85 -10.56
C ALA A 86 6.72 -3.44 -10.91
N ALA A 87 5.42 -3.18 -10.76
CA ALA A 87 4.86 -1.83 -10.93
C ALA A 87 5.40 -0.82 -9.92
N GLY A 88 5.78 -1.27 -8.70
CA GLY A 88 6.39 -0.44 -7.66
C GLY A 88 7.91 -0.28 -7.79
N GLU A 89 8.57 -1.14 -8.53
CA GLU A 89 10.04 -1.18 -8.66
C GLU A 89 10.59 -0.28 -9.78
N PHE A 90 9.80 0.62 -10.32
CA PHE A 90 10.24 1.54 -11.39
C PHE A 90 11.46 2.41 -11.00
N PHE A 91 11.80 2.49 -9.72
CA PHE A 91 13.01 3.17 -9.22
C PHE A 91 14.31 2.43 -9.55
N THR A 92 14.25 1.12 -9.78
CA THR A 92 15.40 0.27 -10.04
C THR A 92 15.59 -0.08 -11.51
N THR A 93 14.56 0.18 -12.33
CA THR A 93 14.57 -0.01 -13.77
C THR A 93 14.58 1.33 -14.50
N THR A 94 14.98 1.31 -15.77
CA THR A 94 14.84 2.50 -16.63
C THR A 94 13.36 2.85 -16.73
N TRP A 95 12.96 3.98 -16.19
CA TRP A 95 11.55 4.42 -16.14
C TRP A 95 10.90 4.48 -17.55
N GLU A 96 11.70 4.68 -18.60
CA GLU A 96 11.26 4.63 -20.00
C GLU A 96 10.76 3.25 -20.44
N ALA A 97 11.17 2.20 -19.73
CA ALA A 97 10.75 0.83 -20.04
C ALA A 97 9.47 0.41 -19.31
N VAL A 98 8.90 1.29 -18.49
CA VAL A 98 7.67 1.00 -17.73
C VAL A 98 6.46 1.58 -18.45
N ASP A 99 5.76 0.75 -19.20
CA ASP A 99 4.60 1.13 -20.01
C ASP A 99 3.40 1.66 -19.21
N GLU A 100 3.39 1.49 -17.90
CA GLU A 100 2.34 1.96 -17.00
C GLU A 100 2.53 3.43 -16.58
N LEU A 101 3.74 3.97 -16.69
CA LEU A 101 4.06 5.31 -16.22
C LEU A 101 3.62 6.39 -17.22
N ILE A 102 2.75 7.31 -16.78
CA ILE A 102 2.23 8.41 -17.58
C ILE A 102 2.97 9.71 -17.27
N PHE A 103 3.26 9.94 -16.00
CA PHE A 103 3.94 11.14 -15.54
C PHE A 103 4.81 10.81 -14.32
N VAL A 104 6.08 11.19 -14.39
CA VAL A 104 7.06 10.95 -13.32
C VAL A 104 7.70 12.27 -12.92
N LYS A 105 7.76 12.52 -11.62
CA LYS A 105 8.57 13.56 -11.03
C LYS A 105 9.76 12.93 -10.32
N LEU A 106 10.92 13.02 -10.92
CA LEU A 106 12.15 12.56 -10.28
C LEU A 106 12.50 13.46 -9.09
N ARG A 107 12.81 12.83 -7.96
CA ARG A 107 13.33 13.46 -6.76
C ARG A 107 14.47 12.62 -6.22
N ASP A 108 15.36 13.25 -5.48
CA ASP A 108 16.21 12.51 -4.56
C ASP A 108 15.31 11.89 -3.50
N LEU A 109 15.34 10.57 -3.44
CA LEU A 109 14.48 9.78 -2.55
C LEU A 109 15.21 9.31 -1.31
N TYR A 110 16.49 9.65 -1.11
CA TYR A 110 17.30 9.15 -0.02
C TYR A 110 16.61 9.38 1.34
N ASP A 111 16.23 10.60 1.63
CA ASP A 111 15.55 10.92 2.89
C ASP A 111 14.21 10.19 3.02
N TYR A 112 13.42 10.13 1.94
CA TYR A 112 12.12 9.48 1.97
C TYR A 112 12.26 7.96 2.18
N THR A 113 13.13 7.30 1.43
CA THR A 113 13.35 5.86 1.55
C THR A 113 13.93 5.50 2.91
N TYR A 114 14.82 6.33 3.44
CA TYR A 114 15.36 6.15 4.79
C TYR A 114 14.24 6.16 5.85
N TRP A 115 13.35 7.14 5.83
CA TRP A 115 12.28 7.26 6.82
C TRP A 115 11.15 6.26 6.66
N VAL A 116 10.86 5.81 5.43
CA VAL A 116 9.83 4.78 5.15
C VAL A 116 10.33 3.38 5.47
N CYS A 117 11.63 3.12 5.27
CA CYS A 117 12.20 1.82 5.55
C CYS A 117 12.20 1.56 7.06
N PRO A 118 11.75 0.39 7.54
CA PRO A 118 11.84 0.03 8.94
C PRO A 118 13.28 0.09 9.45
N LYS A 119 13.43 0.46 10.71
CA LYS A 119 14.74 0.48 11.35
C LYS A 119 15.18 -0.94 11.67
N PHE A 120 16.16 -1.42 10.95
CA PHE A 120 16.78 -2.72 11.19
C PHE A 120 18.05 -2.53 12.01
N THR A 121 18.14 -3.20 13.16
CA THR A 121 19.25 -3.01 14.12
C THR A 121 20.29 -4.12 14.08
N ASP A 122 20.01 -5.21 13.40
CA ASP A 122 20.82 -6.44 13.42
C ASP A 122 21.64 -6.66 12.14
N PHE A 123 21.64 -5.68 11.24
CA PHE A 123 22.48 -5.73 10.06
C PHE A 123 23.86 -5.22 10.38
N GLN A 124 24.85 -6.02 10.04
CA GLN A 124 26.25 -5.60 10.08
C GLN A 124 26.56 -4.53 9.01
N ASP A 125 25.62 -4.31 8.12
CA ASP A 125 25.73 -3.35 7.02
C ASP A 125 24.84 -2.14 7.32
N THR A 126 25.47 -1.02 7.61
CA THR A 126 24.82 0.24 7.96
C THR A 126 24.02 0.84 6.80
N ASP A 127 24.24 0.39 5.57
CA ASP A 127 23.58 0.91 4.38
C ASP A 127 22.11 0.46 4.24
N VAL A 128 21.68 -0.48 5.09
CA VAL A 128 20.33 -1.07 5.06
C VAL A 128 19.47 -0.65 6.25
N THR A 129 20.00 0.14 7.17
CA THR A 129 19.24 0.66 8.30
C THR A 129 18.33 1.79 7.89
N GLY A 130 17.02 1.56 7.99
CA GLY A 130 16.01 2.61 7.82
C GLY A 130 15.85 3.48 9.06
N GLY A 131 15.18 4.62 8.92
CA GLY A 131 14.86 5.54 10.02
C GLY A 131 13.59 5.15 10.77
N GLY A 132 12.67 4.39 10.13
CA GLY A 132 11.41 3.95 10.73
C GLY A 132 10.54 5.10 11.22
N GLY A 133 10.49 6.21 10.50
CA GLY A 133 9.77 7.40 10.91
C GLY A 133 8.37 7.56 10.31
N TYR A 134 8.02 6.76 9.30
CA TYR A 134 6.71 6.79 8.65
C TYR A 134 5.99 5.47 8.81
N TYR A 135 4.76 5.56 9.29
CA TYR A 135 3.88 4.42 9.48
C TYR A 135 2.56 4.69 8.76
N THR A 136 1.91 3.63 8.33
CA THR A 136 0.54 3.73 7.82
C THR A 136 -0.47 3.64 8.97
N THR A 137 -1.63 4.28 8.82
CA THR A 137 -2.72 4.14 9.79
C THR A 137 -3.46 2.82 9.59
N GLN A 138 -4.13 2.34 10.64
CA GLN A 138 -4.93 1.13 10.55
C GLN A 138 -6.07 1.27 9.51
N GLU A 139 -6.67 2.45 9.41
CA GLU A 139 -7.70 2.72 8.40
C GLU A 139 -7.17 2.53 6.97
N THR A 140 -5.92 2.90 6.70
CA THR A 140 -5.29 2.66 5.39
C THR A 140 -5.06 1.17 5.15
N VAL A 141 -4.67 0.43 6.18
CA VAL A 141 -4.50 -1.04 6.12
C VAL A 141 -5.84 -1.73 5.87
N ASP A 142 -6.91 -1.25 6.48
CA ASP A 142 -8.26 -1.80 6.36
C ASP A 142 -8.87 -1.60 4.97
N LEU A 143 -8.38 -0.63 4.18
CA LEU A 143 -8.80 -0.42 2.79
C LEU A 143 -8.34 -1.51 1.81
N PHE A 144 -7.36 -2.33 2.18
CA PHE A 144 -6.98 -3.47 1.34
C PHE A 144 -8.06 -4.55 1.40
N PHE A 145 -8.33 -5.17 0.26
CA PHE A 145 -9.31 -6.25 0.17
C PHE A 145 -8.79 -7.57 0.78
N THR A 146 -9.72 -8.47 1.06
CA THR A 146 -9.40 -9.86 1.34
C THR A 146 -8.99 -10.59 0.06
N LYS A 147 -8.48 -11.82 0.18
CA LYS A 147 -8.09 -12.65 -0.98
C LYS A 147 -9.25 -12.92 -1.96
N ASP A 148 -10.48 -12.81 -1.47
CA ASP A 148 -11.70 -13.07 -2.24
C ASP A 148 -12.25 -11.78 -2.91
N GLY A 149 -11.54 -10.66 -2.77
CA GLY A 149 -11.87 -9.38 -3.38
C GLY A 149 -12.99 -8.63 -2.66
N LEU A 150 -13.30 -9.01 -1.42
CA LEU A 150 -14.29 -8.36 -0.58
C LEU A 150 -13.61 -7.33 0.34
N THR A 151 -14.35 -6.34 0.78
CA THR A 151 -13.91 -5.48 1.90
C THR A 151 -13.87 -6.31 3.19
N ILE A 152 -13.11 -5.84 4.17
CA ILE A 152 -13.01 -6.56 5.46
C ILE A 152 -14.33 -6.60 6.24
N GLU A 153 -15.24 -5.67 5.95
CA GLU A 153 -16.59 -5.63 6.52
C GLU A 153 -17.55 -6.61 5.84
N GLU A 154 -17.34 -6.87 4.54
CA GLU A 154 -18.20 -7.76 3.74
C GLU A 154 -17.78 -9.22 3.80
N ASP A 155 -16.54 -9.49 4.19
CA ASP A 155 -16.00 -10.86 4.24
C ASP A 155 -16.33 -11.53 5.59
N PRO A 156 -17.27 -12.50 5.63
CA PRO A 156 -17.63 -13.18 6.86
C PRO A 156 -16.53 -14.09 7.42
N GLY A 157 -15.50 -14.38 6.62
CA GLY A 157 -14.33 -15.18 7.01
C GLY A 157 -13.18 -14.35 7.57
N TYR A 158 -13.30 -13.02 7.54
CA TYR A 158 -12.22 -12.14 7.99
C TYR A 158 -12.17 -12.04 9.52
N ASP A 159 -11.01 -12.29 10.10
CA ASP A 159 -10.79 -12.33 11.56
C ASP A 159 -10.40 -10.93 12.08
N LYS A 160 -11.35 -9.98 11.99
CA LYS A 160 -11.15 -8.61 12.50
C LYS A 160 -11.17 -8.60 14.03
N PHE A 161 -10.27 -7.85 14.61
CA PHE A 161 -10.35 -7.51 16.03
C PHE A 161 -10.04 -6.02 16.25
N GLU A 162 -10.49 -5.49 17.36
CA GLU A 162 -10.23 -4.11 17.79
C GLU A 162 -9.62 -4.10 19.19
N GLY A 163 -8.75 -3.13 19.45
CA GLY A 163 -8.09 -2.96 20.73
C GLY A 163 -6.77 -3.72 20.88
N ILE A 164 -6.41 -4.08 22.10
CA ILE A 164 -5.15 -4.75 22.42
C ILE A 164 -5.26 -6.25 22.07
N PRO A 165 -4.36 -6.80 21.24
CA PRO A 165 -4.43 -8.20 20.82
C PRO A 165 -4.18 -9.14 22.00
N SER A 166 -5.04 -10.15 22.13
CA SER A 166 -4.84 -11.30 23.00
C SER A 166 -4.13 -12.44 22.29
N ALA A 167 -3.74 -13.49 23.01
CA ALA A 167 -3.11 -14.67 22.41
C ALA A 167 -3.95 -15.29 21.27
N ASN A 168 -5.28 -15.18 21.35
CA ASN A 168 -6.19 -15.76 20.37
C ASN A 168 -6.23 -14.97 19.05
N ASN A 169 -5.69 -13.75 19.00
CA ASN A 169 -5.65 -12.92 17.79
C ASN A 169 -4.43 -13.20 16.91
N PHE A 170 -3.49 -14.03 17.40
CA PHE A 170 -2.31 -14.39 16.62
C PHE A 170 -2.51 -15.72 15.88
N THR A 171 -1.92 -15.78 14.69
CA THR A 171 -1.83 -17.02 13.91
C THR A 171 -0.53 -17.76 14.25
N SER A 172 -0.41 -18.99 13.73
CA SER A 172 0.80 -19.81 13.82
C SER A 172 1.15 -20.36 12.44
N GLY A 173 2.37 -20.83 12.27
CA GLY A 173 2.83 -21.45 11.05
C GLY A 173 3.29 -20.44 10.00
N ARG A 174 3.65 -20.99 8.86
CA ARG A 174 4.07 -20.24 7.68
C ARG A 174 2.90 -20.06 6.73
N TYR A 175 2.78 -18.87 6.16
CA TYR A 175 1.75 -18.57 5.18
C TYR A 175 2.38 -18.21 3.84
N TYR A 176 2.07 -19.02 2.85
CA TYR A 176 2.57 -18.89 1.49
C TYR A 176 1.54 -18.27 0.57
N ASP A 177 2.03 -17.66 -0.51
CA ASP A 177 1.19 -17.16 -1.59
C ASP A 177 0.37 -18.32 -2.19
N PRO A 178 -0.97 -18.24 -2.20
CA PRO A 178 -1.81 -19.28 -2.83
C PRO A 178 -1.53 -19.49 -4.32
N ASN A 179 -1.01 -18.47 -5.01
CA ASN A 179 -0.68 -18.54 -6.43
C ASN A 179 0.77 -18.96 -6.71
N ASN A 180 1.63 -18.88 -5.70
CA ASN A 180 3.04 -19.28 -5.79
C ASN A 180 3.52 -19.89 -4.47
N PRO A 181 3.42 -21.23 -4.31
CA PRO A 181 3.79 -21.92 -3.06
C PRO A 181 5.27 -21.78 -2.65
N SER A 182 6.11 -21.26 -3.51
CA SER A 182 7.50 -20.96 -3.18
C SER A 182 7.68 -19.59 -2.53
N ARG A 183 6.65 -18.74 -2.57
CA ARG A 183 6.68 -17.39 -2.00
C ARG A 183 6.10 -17.39 -0.60
N LEU A 184 6.93 -17.12 0.38
CA LEU A 184 6.52 -16.98 1.78
C LEU A 184 6.09 -15.53 2.06
N TYR A 185 4.87 -15.34 2.54
CA TYR A 185 4.37 -14.02 2.95
C TYR A 185 4.75 -13.68 4.38
N PHE A 186 4.62 -14.65 5.30
CA PHE A 186 5.05 -14.46 6.68
C PHE A 186 5.36 -15.80 7.38
N ASP A 187 6.11 -15.71 8.48
CA ASP A 187 6.49 -16.84 9.35
C ASP A 187 6.05 -16.55 10.79
N ALA A 188 4.87 -17.03 11.15
CA ALA A 188 4.30 -16.86 12.48
C ALA A 188 4.87 -17.82 13.54
N ASP A 189 5.72 -18.75 13.15
CA ASP A 189 6.42 -19.62 14.12
C ASP A 189 7.62 -18.91 14.76
N LYS A 190 8.04 -17.81 14.15
CA LYS A 190 9.21 -17.05 14.62
C LYS A 190 8.89 -15.64 15.07
N SER A 191 7.72 -15.12 14.74
CA SER A 191 7.24 -13.80 15.15
C SER A 191 5.73 -13.85 15.37
N LYS A 192 5.23 -13.00 16.24
CA LYS A 192 3.78 -12.88 16.42
C LYS A 192 3.17 -12.20 15.19
N VAL A 193 2.25 -12.88 14.52
CA VAL A 193 1.52 -12.38 13.35
C VAL A 193 0.02 -12.39 13.66
N LEU A 194 -0.62 -11.25 13.50
CA LEU A 194 -2.06 -11.14 13.71
C LEU A 194 -2.81 -11.92 12.62
N LYS A 195 -3.89 -12.60 13.01
CA LYS A 195 -4.76 -13.33 12.09
C LYS A 195 -5.32 -12.45 10.97
N GLN A 196 -5.59 -11.20 11.28
CA GLN A 196 -6.08 -10.20 10.30
C GLN A 196 -5.10 -9.88 9.17
N TRP A 197 -3.84 -10.31 9.26
CA TRP A 197 -2.86 -10.18 8.18
C TRP A 197 -2.86 -11.38 7.22
N LYS A 198 -3.61 -12.41 7.53
CA LYS A 198 -3.79 -13.57 6.67
C LYS A 198 -4.95 -13.33 5.69
N ASP A 199 -4.89 -14.02 4.56
CA ASP A 199 -5.96 -14.02 3.56
C ASP A 199 -6.31 -12.61 3.01
N ARG A 200 -5.29 -11.76 2.86
CA ARG A 200 -5.40 -10.45 2.22
C ARG A 200 -5.03 -10.52 0.73
N GLU A 201 -5.41 -9.52 -0.03
CA GLU A 201 -5.04 -9.40 -1.43
C GLU A 201 -3.51 -9.26 -1.63
N PRO A 202 -2.96 -9.63 -2.79
CA PRO A 202 -1.51 -9.56 -3.04
C PRO A 202 -0.89 -8.18 -2.82
N ARG A 203 -1.62 -7.09 -3.12
CA ARG A 203 -1.16 -5.71 -2.89
C ARG A 203 -0.85 -5.41 -1.43
N PHE A 204 -1.58 -6.03 -0.50
CA PHE A 204 -1.30 -5.91 0.93
C PHE A 204 0.12 -6.40 1.26
N TYR A 205 0.48 -7.60 0.81
CA TYR A 205 1.78 -8.20 1.11
C TYR A 205 2.96 -7.50 0.42
N VAL A 206 2.70 -6.75 -0.65
CA VAL A 206 3.72 -5.94 -1.32
C VAL A 206 3.93 -4.60 -0.59
N ASN A 207 2.86 -3.97 -0.10
CA ASN A 207 2.91 -2.57 0.34
C ASN A 207 2.96 -2.41 1.87
N ILE A 208 2.52 -3.41 2.63
CA ILE A 208 2.43 -3.32 4.09
C ILE A 208 3.46 -4.23 4.75
N THR A 209 4.33 -3.62 5.54
CA THR A 209 5.29 -4.33 6.38
C THR A 209 4.75 -4.43 7.80
N TYR A 210 4.73 -5.63 8.35
CA TYR A 210 4.23 -5.94 9.69
C TYR A 210 5.09 -7.00 10.36
N SER A 211 4.92 -7.20 11.65
CA SER A 211 5.68 -8.20 12.41
C SER A 211 5.48 -9.61 11.82
N GLY A 212 6.57 -10.29 11.54
CA GLY A 212 6.59 -11.61 10.93
C GLY A 212 6.52 -11.65 9.40
N SER A 213 6.26 -10.51 8.73
CA SER A 213 6.31 -10.42 7.27
C SER A 213 7.74 -10.67 6.75
N ILE A 214 7.81 -11.20 5.54
CA ILE A 214 9.09 -11.36 4.85
C ILE A 214 9.44 -10.05 4.16
N TRP A 215 10.64 -9.55 4.42
CA TRP A 215 11.14 -8.34 3.76
C TRP A 215 11.44 -8.64 2.29
N LEU A 216 10.97 -7.78 1.41
CA LEU A 216 11.08 -7.94 -0.05
C LEU A 216 12.46 -7.56 -0.58
N ASN A 217 13.50 -7.96 0.09
CA ASN A 217 14.83 -7.69 -0.39
C ASN A 217 15.35 -8.86 -1.22
N GLU A 218 15.61 -8.63 -2.49
CA GLU A 218 16.31 -9.55 -3.37
C GLU A 218 17.80 -9.27 -3.32
N GLY A 219 18.61 -10.29 -3.34
CA GLY A 219 20.05 -10.18 -3.39
C GLY A 219 20.74 -10.50 -2.08
N LYS A 220 21.34 -9.51 -1.42
CA LYS A 220 22.18 -9.72 -0.23
C LYS A 220 21.42 -10.32 0.97
N TYR A 221 20.15 -10.00 1.08
CA TYR A 221 19.25 -10.48 2.11
C TYR A 221 18.13 -11.27 1.44
N ASN A 222 18.07 -12.54 1.73
CA ASN A 222 17.11 -13.45 1.12
C ASN A 222 15.70 -13.32 1.73
N GLU A 223 14.76 -14.09 1.21
CA GLU A 223 13.36 -14.13 1.64
C GLU A 223 13.17 -14.57 3.10
N GLU A 224 14.20 -15.06 3.77
CA GLU A 224 14.14 -15.42 5.19
C GLU A 224 14.25 -14.22 6.13
N MET A 225 14.53 -13.03 5.61
CA MET A 225 14.57 -11.81 6.38
C MET A 225 13.16 -11.39 6.82
N ARG A 226 12.94 -11.39 8.11
CA ARG A 226 11.65 -11.08 8.73
C ARG A 226 11.71 -9.79 9.50
N THR A 227 10.57 -9.12 9.57
CA THR A 227 10.35 -8.04 10.51
C THR A 227 9.83 -8.60 11.84
N ASP A 228 10.27 -8.05 12.94
CA ASP A 228 9.76 -8.34 14.28
C ASP A 228 9.67 -7.05 15.09
N PHE A 229 8.46 -6.57 15.30
CA PHE A 229 8.14 -5.36 16.06
C PHE A 229 7.50 -5.69 17.41
N THR A 230 7.43 -6.98 17.78
CA THR A 230 6.63 -7.42 18.93
C THR A 230 7.37 -7.33 20.26
N ASN A 231 8.62 -6.93 20.27
CA ASN A 231 9.41 -6.96 21.47
C ASN A 231 10.27 -5.69 21.61
N GLY A 232 9.65 -4.62 22.11
CA GLY A 232 10.29 -3.32 22.26
C GLY A 232 11.57 -3.32 23.07
N ALA A 233 11.63 -4.03 24.20
CA ALA A 233 12.79 -4.01 25.10
C ALA A 233 13.93 -4.96 24.69
N ASN A 234 13.62 -6.04 24.01
CA ASN A 234 14.59 -7.01 23.47
C ASN A 234 14.38 -7.22 22.00
N GLY A 235 13.56 -6.40 21.45
CA GLY A 235 13.14 -6.52 20.13
C GLY A 235 13.88 -5.59 19.27
N THR A 236 13.43 -5.54 18.24
CA THR A 236 13.97 -5.09 17.05
C THR A 236 12.90 -4.41 16.33
N CYS A 237 13.14 -3.26 16.01
CA CYS A 237 12.61 -2.73 14.81
C CYS A 237 13.26 -3.48 13.67
N GLY A 238 12.55 -4.50 13.20
CA GLY A 238 13.01 -5.24 12.05
C GLY A 238 13.80 -6.50 12.34
N LYS A 239 14.75 -6.53 13.19
CA LYS A 239 15.40 -7.74 13.67
C LYS A 239 16.11 -7.46 14.96
N SER A 240 15.38 -7.62 15.98
CA SER A 240 15.76 -7.73 17.35
C SER A 240 17.03 -7.11 17.83
N LYS A 241 17.15 -6.14 18.29
CA LYS A 241 17.84 -5.57 19.44
C LYS A 241 17.33 -4.18 19.59
N ALA A 242 16.58 -4.01 20.58
CA ALA A 242 16.20 -2.68 21.01
C ALA A 242 17.44 -1.82 21.07
N SER A 243 17.57 -0.94 20.13
CA SER A 243 18.48 0.20 20.27
C SER A 243 17.85 1.31 21.12
N GLY A 244 16.74 1.03 21.79
CA GLY A 244 15.96 2.02 22.55
C GLY A 244 15.11 2.98 21.70
N ASP A 245 15.17 2.86 20.39
CA ASP A 245 14.52 3.79 19.46
C ASP A 245 13.30 3.18 18.73
N CYS A 246 12.92 1.96 19.08
CA CYS A 246 11.64 1.41 18.67
C CYS A 246 10.54 2.00 19.55
N PRO A 247 9.43 2.46 18.98
CA PRO A 247 8.26 2.74 19.79
C PRO A 247 7.91 1.46 20.55
N ASP A 248 7.77 1.59 21.86
CA ASP A 248 7.29 0.51 22.68
C ASP A 248 5.97 -0.01 22.11
N SER A 249 5.83 -1.33 22.06
CA SER A 249 4.60 -2.00 21.63
C SER A 249 3.39 -1.71 22.53
N ASP A 250 3.55 -0.83 23.50
CA ASP A 250 2.56 -0.43 24.50
C ASP A 250 1.89 0.92 24.20
N THR A 251 2.12 1.53 23.04
CA THR A 251 1.42 2.76 22.61
C THR A 251 0.52 2.52 21.42
#